data_12c8617fa79bc8f58030a26b0541b53d
#
_entry.id   12c8617fa79bc8f58030a26b0541b53d
#
_cell.length_a   1.000
_cell.length_b   1.000
_cell.length_c   1.000
_cell.angle_alpha   90.00
_cell.angle_beta   90.00
_cell.angle_gamma   90.00
#
_symmetry.space_group_name_H-M   'P 1'
#
loop_
_entity.id
_entity.type
_entity.pdbx_description
1 polymer ?
#
loop_
_entity_poly.entity_id
_entity_poly.type
_entity_poly.pdbx_seq_one_letter_code
_entity_poly.pdbx_strand_id
1 'polypeptide(L)'
;MLKIKGWLRAAALCMAFCLLLTGCSIPMQEEKVQVEELLRAPRLAGDYGALQTALNDWLGESAQLKYPLQGDLLSPFVLQDFDGDGEQDAAVFYTTALTSNVCVAFLRKNSGGVWQVSQT
;
A
#
# COMPACT_ATOMS: atom_id res chain seq x y z
N MET A 1 8.59 -14.12 70.61
CA MET A 1 8.95 -13.15 69.59
C MET A 1 9.79 -13.70 68.44
N LEU A 2 10.45 -14.85 68.53
CA LEU A 2 11.29 -15.36 67.40
C LEU A 2 10.53 -16.07 66.25
N LYS A 3 9.34 -16.63 66.51
CA LYS A 3 8.57 -17.37 65.45
C LYS A 3 7.92 -16.48 64.37
N ILE A 4 7.62 -15.24 64.70
CA ILE A 4 6.98 -14.31 63.76
C ILE A 4 7.95 -13.83 62.67
N LYS A 5 9.24 -13.69 63.00
CA LYS A 5 10.25 -13.26 62.00
C LYS A 5 10.53 -14.31 60.93
N GLY A 6 10.40 -15.62 61.28
CA GLY A 6 10.58 -16.70 60.32
C GLY A 6 9.43 -16.78 59.30
N TRP A 7 8.21 -16.57 59.74
CA TRP A 7 7.02 -16.62 58.88
C TRP A 7 6.94 -15.42 57.92
N LEU A 8 7.32 -14.24 58.42
CA LEU A 8 7.44 -13.05 57.56
C LEU A 8 8.51 -13.22 56.47
N ARG A 9 9.62 -13.87 56.75
CA ARG A 9 10.66 -14.17 55.76
C ARG A 9 10.21 -15.22 54.74
N ALA A 10 9.48 -16.23 55.17
CA ALA A 10 8.89 -17.24 54.27
C ALA A 10 7.82 -16.63 53.38
N ALA A 11 6.95 -15.77 53.92
CA ALA A 11 5.94 -15.07 53.15
C ALA A 11 6.54 -14.10 52.08
N ALA A 12 7.61 -13.39 52.43
CA ALA A 12 8.33 -12.53 51.52
C ALA A 12 9.03 -13.29 50.37
N LEU A 13 9.61 -14.47 50.69
CA LEU A 13 10.21 -15.35 49.69
C LEU A 13 9.15 -15.95 48.73
N CYS A 14 8.00 -16.37 49.23
CA CYS A 14 6.90 -16.84 48.40
C CYS A 14 6.36 -15.75 47.47
N MET A 15 6.23 -14.51 47.98
CA MET A 15 5.76 -13.39 47.17
C MET A 15 6.76 -13.02 46.07
N ALA A 16 8.07 -13.03 46.37
CA ALA A 16 9.13 -12.82 45.39
C ALA A 16 9.16 -13.94 44.35
N PHE A 17 8.94 -15.19 44.75
CA PHE A 17 8.89 -16.32 43.82
C PHE A 17 7.64 -16.29 42.92
N CYS A 18 6.48 -15.87 43.44
CA CYS A 18 5.28 -15.66 42.62
C CYS A 18 5.46 -14.54 41.56
N LEU A 19 6.19 -13.47 41.90
CA LEU A 19 6.49 -12.40 40.97
C LEU A 19 7.44 -12.81 39.82
N LEU A 20 8.29 -13.80 40.06
CA LEU A 20 9.17 -14.37 39.04
C LEU A 20 8.44 -15.33 38.09
N LEU A 21 7.30 -15.90 38.54
CA LEU A 21 6.48 -16.80 37.71
C LEU A 21 5.45 -16.06 36.84
N THR A 22 5.17 -14.77 37.09
CA THR A 22 4.41 -13.94 36.20
C THR A 22 5.32 -13.45 35.04
N GLY A 23 5.94 -14.41 34.36
CA GLY A 23 6.51 -14.15 33.05
C GLY A 23 5.40 -13.62 32.15
N CYS A 24 5.53 -12.38 31.67
CA CYS A 24 4.68 -11.83 30.63
C CYS A 24 4.63 -12.84 29.49
N SER A 25 3.57 -13.63 29.42
CA SER A 25 3.14 -14.21 28.16
C SER A 25 2.62 -13.03 27.34
N ILE A 26 3.53 -12.40 26.59
CA ILE A 26 3.13 -11.57 25.46
C ILE A 26 2.34 -12.54 24.57
N PRO A 27 1.04 -12.34 24.34
CA PRO A 27 0.37 -13.07 23.30
C PRO A 27 1.10 -12.68 22.02
N MET A 28 1.98 -13.53 21.52
CA MET A 28 2.36 -13.51 20.12
C MET A 28 1.07 -13.80 19.39
N GLN A 29 0.36 -12.75 19.05
CA GLN A 29 -0.60 -12.78 17.99
C GLN A 29 0.26 -13.12 16.77
N GLU A 30 0.29 -14.39 16.41
CA GLU A 30 0.70 -14.80 15.08
C GLU A 30 -0.30 -14.16 14.13
N GLU A 31 -0.06 -12.90 13.81
CA GLU A 31 -0.61 -12.31 12.63
C GLU A 31 -0.05 -13.19 11.51
N LYS A 32 -0.87 -14.12 11.06
CA LYS A 32 -0.58 -14.91 9.87
C LYS A 32 -0.47 -13.89 8.74
N VAL A 33 0.71 -13.31 8.62
CA VAL A 33 1.10 -12.57 7.42
C VAL A 33 0.88 -13.57 6.31
N GLN A 34 -0.19 -13.37 5.55
CA GLN A 34 -0.48 -14.20 4.40
C GLN A 34 0.63 -13.92 3.40
N VAL A 35 1.63 -14.78 3.39
CA VAL A 35 2.78 -14.72 2.46
C VAL A 35 2.27 -14.63 1.02
N GLU A 36 1.10 -15.20 0.74
CA GLU A 36 0.36 -15.10 -0.51
C GLU A 36 0.05 -13.66 -0.90
N GLU A 37 -0.28 -12.81 0.06
CA GLU A 37 -0.58 -11.39 -0.18
C GLU A 37 0.68 -10.57 -0.44
N LEU A 38 1.81 -10.95 0.15
CA LEU A 38 3.12 -10.32 -0.09
C LEU A 38 3.72 -10.72 -1.45
N LEU A 39 3.36 -11.88 -1.98
CA LEU A 39 3.80 -12.36 -3.29
C LEU A 39 2.87 -11.88 -4.41
N ARG A 40 1.74 -11.29 -4.09
CA ARG A 40 0.88 -10.67 -5.08
C ARG A 40 1.55 -9.42 -5.62
N ALA A 41 1.66 -9.32 -6.93
CA ALA A 41 2.08 -8.08 -7.55
C ALA A 41 1.25 -6.91 -6.98
N PRO A 42 1.89 -5.79 -6.58
CA PRO A 42 1.18 -4.66 -6.02
C PRO A 42 0.08 -4.23 -6.99
N ARG A 43 -1.17 -4.34 -6.53
CA ARG A 43 -2.31 -3.82 -7.28
C ARG A 43 -2.36 -2.33 -7.02
N LEU A 44 -2.40 -1.58 -8.10
CA LEU A 44 -2.69 -0.16 -8.01
C LEU A 44 -4.09 -0.01 -7.38
N ALA A 45 -4.14 0.69 -6.24
CA ALA A 45 -5.39 0.86 -5.48
C ALA A 45 -6.17 2.08 -6.00
N GLY A 46 -7.48 1.99 -5.94
CA GLY A 46 -8.36 3.11 -6.24
C GLY A 46 -8.26 3.62 -7.68
N ASP A 47 -8.12 4.93 -7.84
CA ASP A 47 -8.12 5.61 -9.14
C ASP A 47 -7.00 5.15 -10.07
N TYR A 48 -5.83 4.79 -9.55
CA TYR A 48 -4.72 4.32 -10.37
C TYR A 48 -4.99 2.98 -11.06
N GLY A 49 -5.71 2.07 -10.40
CA GLY A 49 -6.15 0.82 -11.01
C GLY A 49 -7.16 1.05 -12.13
N ALA A 50 -8.07 1.99 -11.92
CA ALA A 50 -9.06 2.38 -12.94
C ALA A 50 -8.41 3.08 -14.14
N LEU A 51 -7.40 3.93 -13.91
CA LEU A 51 -6.60 4.56 -14.97
C LEU A 51 -5.86 3.54 -15.82
N GLN A 52 -5.20 2.57 -15.19
CA GLN A 52 -4.50 1.51 -15.91
C GLN A 52 -5.47 0.65 -16.72
N THR A 53 -6.63 0.33 -16.18
CA THR A 53 -7.67 -0.43 -16.89
C THR A 53 -8.15 0.35 -18.11
N ALA A 54 -8.50 1.62 -17.97
CA ALA A 54 -8.95 2.46 -19.08
C ALA A 54 -7.88 2.58 -20.18
N LEU A 55 -6.60 2.68 -19.81
CA LEU A 55 -5.50 2.72 -20.76
C LEU A 55 -5.34 1.37 -21.49
N ASN A 56 -5.38 0.25 -20.80
CA ASN A 56 -5.27 -1.08 -21.40
C ASN A 56 -6.44 -1.38 -22.34
N ASP A 57 -7.66 -1.02 -21.94
CA ASP A 57 -8.86 -1.21 -22.76
C ASP A 57 -8.78 -0.39 -24.06
N TRP A 58 -8.25 0.82 -23.98
CA TRP A 58 -8.06 1.69 -25.15
C TRP A 58 -6.97 1.16 -26.08
N LEU A 59 -5.85 0.65 -25.53
CA LEU A 59 -4.74 0.10 -26.32
C LEU A 59 -5.07 -1.28 -26.92
N GLY A 60 -6.01 -2.02 -26.33
CA GLY A 60 -6.26 -3.42 -26.67
C GLY A 60 -5.15 -4.38 -26.22
N GLU A 61 -4.18 -3.88 -25.44
CA GLU A 61 -3.06 -4.64 -24.87
C GLU A 61 -2.64 -4.07 -23.50
N SER A 62 -1.83 -4.81 -22.76
CA SER A 62 -1.30 -4.32 -21.48
C SER A 62 -0.22 -3.26 -21.68
N ALA A 63 -0.46 -2.07 -21.14
CA ALA A 63 0.52 -1.01 -21.06
C ALA A 63 1.56 -1.31 -19.98
N GLN A 64 2.83 -1.08 -20.30
CA GLN A 64 3.90 -1.09 -19.30
C GLN A 64 4.11 0.33 -18.79
N LEU A 65 3.75 0.56 -17.53
CA LEU A 65 3.90 1.86 -16.90
C LEU A 65 5.38 2.25 -16.79
N LYS A 66 5.70 3.51 -17.07
CA LYS A 66 7.04 4.07 -16.98
C LYS A 66 7.12 5.05 -15.81
N TYR A 67 8.05 4.76 -14.93
CA TYR A 67 8.33 5.59 -13.76
C TYR A 67 9.41 6.61 -14.09
N PRO A 68 9.28 7.87 -13.63
CA PRO A 68 10.35 8.84 -13.73
C PRO A 68 11.62 8.33 -13.03
N LEU A 69 12.77 8.52 -13.67
CA LEU A 69 14.06 8.12 -13.08
C LEU A 69 14.64 9.22 -12.19
N GLN A 70 14.12 10.43 -12.25
CA GLN A 70 14.61 11.61 -11.51
C GLN A 70 13.43 12.53 -11.19
N GLY A 71 13.59 13.36 -10.16
CA GLY A 71 12.59 14.31 -9.69
C GLY A 71 11.79 13.81 -8.49
N ASP A 72 10.90 14.64 -8.01
CA ASP A 72 10.11 14.39 -6.79
C ASP A 72 8.86 13.52 -7.07
N LEU A 73 8.44 13.42 -8.32
CA LEU A 73 7.32 12.59 -8.76
C LEU A 73 7.83 11.18 -9.11
N LEU A 74 7.60 10.24 -8.21
CA LEU A 74 7.96 8.82 -8.40
C LEU A 74 6.79 7.97 -8.94
N SER A 75 5.77 8.61 -9.50
CA SER A 75 4.57 7.95 -10.04
C SER A 75 4.53 8.02 -11.56
N PRO A 76 4.08 6.95 -12.25
CA PRO A 76 3.82 7.00 -13.69
C PRO A 76 2.55 7.77 -14.04
N PHE A 77 1.80 8.22 -13.02
CA PHE A 77 0.58 8.99 -13.13
C PHE A 77 0.78 10.40 -12.58
N VAL A 78 0.38 11.39 -13.33
CA VAL A 78 0.27 12.79 -12.88
C VAL A 78 -1.20 13.14 -12.87
N LEU A 79 -1.75 13.44 -11.71
CA LEU A 79 -3.15 13.83 -11.53
C LEU A 79 -3.20 15.35 -11.36
N GLN A 80 -3.81 16.03 -12.30
CA GLN A 80 -3.97 17.48 -12.31
C GLN A 80 -5.15 17.86 -13.19
N ASP A 81 -5.79 18.98 -12.94
CA ASP A 81 -6.72 19.60 -13.86
C ASP A 81 -5.90 20.25 -15.00
N PHE A 82 -5.89 19.62 -16.18
CA PHE A 82 -5.11 20.07 -17.31
C PHE A 82 -5.89 21.02 -18.23
N ASP A 83 -7.22 20.97 -18.23
CA ASP A 83 -8.06 21.80 -19.09
C ASP A 83 -8.76 22.95 -18.35
N GLY A 84 -8.67 23.01 -17.03
CA GLY A 84 -9.19 24.09 -16.20
C GLY A 84 -10.69 24.01 -15.95
N ASP A 85 -11.28 22.81 -16.07
CA ASP A 85 -12.72 22.59 -15.83
C ASP A 85 -13.09 22.37 -14.37
N GLY A 86 -12.08 22.25 -13.48
CA GLY A 86 -12.21 22.02 -12.05
C GLY A 86 -12.29 20.53 -11.69
N GLU A 87 -12.26 19.62 -12.64
CA GLU A 87 -12.16 18.19 -12.43
C GLU A 87 -10.70 17.73 -12.55
N GLN A 88 -10.41 16.58 -11.99
CA GLN A 88 -9.06 16.03 -12.04
C GLN A 88 -8.88 15.13 -13.24
N ASP A 89 -7.94 15.49 -14.10
CA ASP A 89 -7.45 14.68 -15.21
C ASP A 89 -6.25 13.84 -14.81
N ALA A 90 -5.80 12.97 -15.72
CA ALA A 90 -4.60 12.16 -15.54
C ALA A 90 -3.72 12.18 -16.80
N ALA A 91 -2.40 12.32 -16.60
CA ALA A 91 -1.40 11.99 -17.60
C ALA A 91 -0.69 10.70 -17.17
N VAL A 92 -0.56 9.74 -18.08
CA VAL A 92 0.02 8.41 -17.80
C VAL A 92 1.18 8.16 -18.74
N PHE A 93 2.35 7.85 -18.17
CA PHE A 93 3.56 7.50 -18.92
C PHE A 93 3.64 5.99 -19.10
N TYR A 94 3.75 5.53 -20.33
CA TYR A 94 3.73 4.10 -20.64
C TYR A 94 4.57 3.74 -21.88
N THR A 95 4.83 2.45 -22.05
CA THR A 95 5.28 1.83 -23.29
C THR A 95 4.39 0.65 -23.61
N THR A 96 4.35 0.25 -24.89
CA THR A 96 3.66 -0.98 -25.31
C THR A 96 4.67 -2.05 -25.70
N ALA A 97 4.19 -3.27 -25.92
CA ALA A 97 5.03 -4.37 -26.41
C ALA A 97 5.60 -4.08 -27.81
N LEU A 98 4.93 -3.22 -28.58
CA LEU A 98 5.28 -2.88 -29.97
C LEU A 98 6.26 -1.72 -30.08
N THR A 99 6.41 -0.90 -29.05
CA THR A 99 7.28 0.27 -29.07
C THR A 99 8.09 0.42 -27.79
N SER A 100 9.37 0.68 -27.95
CA SER A 100 10.26 1.01 -26.82
C SER A 100 10.19 2.49 -26.42
N ASN A 101 9.52 3.32 -27.18
CA ASN A 101 9.37 4.74 -26.90
C ASN A 101 8.38 4.96 -25.76
N VAL A 102 8.70 5.91 -24.90
CA VAL A 102 7.77 6.36 -23.87
C VAL A 102 6.67 7.20 -24.53
N CYS A 103 5.45 6.77 -24.29
CA CYS A 103 4.23 7.47 -24.71
C CYS A 103 3.57 8.11 -23.51
N VAL A 104 2.74 9.11 -23.74
CA VAL A 104 1.91 9.77 -22.74
C VAL A 104 0.47 9.69 -23.19
N ALA A 105 -0.41 9.19 -22.31
CA ALA A 105 -1.85 9.25 -22.54
C ALA A 105 -2.47 10.24 -21.55
N PHE A 106 -3.37 11.06 -22.03
CA PHE A 106 -4.22 11.92 -21.22
C PHE A 106 -5.59 11.28 -21.05
N LEU A 107 -6.00 11.13 -19.79
CA LEU A 107 -7.30 10.56 -19.45
C LEU A 107 -8.11 11.58 -18.67
N ARG A 108 -9.42 11.56 -18.89
CA ARG A 108 -10.40 12.33 -18.13
C ARG A 108 -11.56 11.45 -17.69
N LYS A 109 -12.29 11.90 -16.70
CA LYS A 109 -13.52 11.23 -16.29
C LYS A 109 -14.67 11.68 -17.21
N ASN A 110 -15.47 10.71 -17.65
CA ASN A 110 -16.73 11.03 -18.33
C ASN A 110 -17.80 11.45 -17.31
N SER A 111 -18.98 11.85 -17.77
CA SER A 111 -20.12 12.24 -16.93
C SER A 111 -20.59 11.16 -15.95
N GLY A 112 -20.17 9.92 -16.13
CA GLY A 112 -20.41 8.79 -15.22
C GLY A 112 -19.25 8.54 -14.24
N GLY A 113 -18.22 9.37 -14.21
CA GLY A 113 -17.05 9.24 -13.35
C GLY A 113 -16.06 8.14 -13.77
N VAL A 114 -16.18 7.63 -15.01
CA VAL A 114 -15.31 6.58 -15.55
C VAL A 114 -14.17 7.21 -16.34
N TRP A 115 -12.94 6.78 -16.09
CA TRP A 115 -11.77 7.23 -16.80
C TRP A 115 -11.80 6.79 -18.28
N GLN A 116 -11.47 7.69 -19.16
CA GLN A 116 -11.38 7.46 -20.61
C GLN A 116 -10.17 8.20 -21.18
N VAL A 117 -9.49 7.58 -22.16
CA VAL A 117 -8.39 8.24 -22.88
C VAL A 117 -8.97 9.34 -23.76
N SER A 118 -8.45 10.55 -23.59
CA SER A 118 -8.86 11.72 -24.39
C SER A 118 -7.86 12.04 -25.49
N GLN A 119 -6.56 11.87 -25.25
CA GLN A 119 -5.47 12.14 -26.19
C GLN A 119 -4.26 11.25 -25.89
N THR A 120 -3.43 11.01 -26.89
CA THR A 120 -2.14 10.30 -26.80
C THR A 120 -1.07 10.97 -27.63
#